data_82bf3cc5f35d7dc531ca1264070c6436
#
_entry.id   82bf3cc5f35d7dc531ca1264070c6436
#
_cell.length_a   1.000
_cell.length_b   1.000
_cell.length_c   1.000
_cell.angle_alpha   90.00
_cell.angle_beta   90.00
_cell.angle_gamma   90.00
#
_symmetry.space_group_name_H-M   'P 1'
#
loop_
_entity.id
_entity.type
_entity.pdbx_description
1 polymer ?
#
loop_
_entity_poly.entity_id
_entity_poly.type
_entity_poly.pdbx_seq_one_letter_code
_entity_poly.pdbx_strand_id
1 'polypeptide(L)'
;MLDVGCGTGENALYLAQNGFSVVGVDLSTRAIVAAKAKAEERELKIDFRLANALSLEFQSGRFDNAIDSGLFHTFTDNDRISFAHEIARVLAGNGGYFMLCFSDKEPTNWGGPRRITKEEIETTFSPLFNINYIKDAYFATRIHNNGGRAYLTSATKKVL
;
A
#
# COMPACT_ATOMS: atom_id res chain seq x y z
N MET A 1 7.34 -3.54 -9.53
CA MET A 1 6.22 -3.10 -8.64
C MET A 1 6.79 -2.44 -7.39
N LEU A 2 6.05 -1.52 -6.77
CA LEU A 2 6.37 -0.93 -5.47
C LEU A 2 5.41 -1.51 -4.41
N ASP A 3 5.94 -2.01 -3.28
CA ASP A 3 5.19 -2.33 -2.06
C ASP A 3 5.48 -1.22 -1.04
N VAL A 4 4.54 -0.29 -0.88
CA VAL A 4 4.71 0.89 -0.04
C VAL A 4 4.13 0.67 1.35
N GLY A 5 4.95 0.89 2.39
CA GLY A 5 4.63 0.45 3.75
C GLY A 5 4.69 -1.08 3.86
N CYS A 6 5.74 -1.69 3.28
CA CYS A 6 5.84 -3.15 3.11
C CYS A 6 5.95 -3.91 4.43
N GLY A 7 6.16 -3.24 5.56
CA GLY A 7 6.36 -3.89 6.84
C GLY A 7 7.46 -4.95 6.79
N THR A 8 7.18 -6.15 7.27
CA THR A 8 8.13 -7.27 7.23
C THR A 8 8.14 -8.03 5.90
N GLY A 9 7.55 -7.46 4.83
CA GLY A 9 7.76 -7.85 3.44
C GLY A 9 6.88 -8.98 2.90
N GLU A 10 5.82 -9.44 3.58
CA GLU A 10 5.07 -10.62 3.12
C GLU A 10 4.43 -10.45 1.73
N ASN A 11 3.86 -9.25 1.43
CA ASN A 11 3.30 -8.98 0.11
C ASN A 11 4.39 -8.91 -0.97
N ALA A 12 5.51 -8.23 -0.68
CA ALA A 12 6.65 -8.16 -1.58
C ALA A 12 7.24 -9.55 -1.87
N LEU A 13 7.37 -10.40 -0.84
CA LEU A 13 7.83 -11.79 -0.96
C LEU A 13 6.89 -12.62 -1.84
N TYR A 14 5.59 -12.52 -1.61
CA TYR A 14 4.58 -13.21 -2.41
C TYR A 14 4.63 -12.78 -3.89
N LEU A 15 4.73 -11.48 -4.15
CA LEU A 15 4.84 -10.96 -5.51
C LEU A 15 6.12 -11.44 -6.20
N ALA A 16 7.26 -11.42 -5.50
CA ALA A 16 8.53 -11.88 -6.06
C ALA A 16 8.51 -13.39 -6.37
N GLN A 17 7.89 -14.21 -5.52
CA GLN A 17 7.65 -15.64 -5.78
C GLN A 17 6.81 -15.89 -7.03
N ASN A 18 5.94 -14.93 -7.39
CA ASN A 18 5.12 -14.99 -8.61
C ASN A 18 5.77 -14.28 -9.82
N GLY A 19 7.08 -14.01 -9.77
CA GLY A 19 7.86 -13.53 -10.90
C GLY A 19 7.85 -12.01 -11.09
N PHE A 20 7.32 -11.22 -10.15
CA PHE A 20 7.39 -9.77 -10.24
C PHE A 20 8.72 -9.23 -9.72
N SER A 21 9.25 -8.20 -10.40
CA SER A 21 10.34 -7.38 -9.85
C SER A 21 9.75 -6.40 -8.83
N VAL A 22 10.19 -6.50 -7.58
CA VAL A 22 9.59 -5.76 -6.46
C VAL A 22 10.62 -4.91 -5.74
N VAL A 23 10.22 -3.68 -5.41
CA VAL A 23 10.86 -2.82 -4.42
C VAL A 23 9.90 -2.68 -3.24
N GLY A 24 10.35 -2.97 -2.04
CA GLY A 24 9.59 -2.76 -0.81
C GLY A 24 10.15 -1.59 0.00
N VAL A 25 9.29 -0.69 0.47
CA VAL A 25 9.71 0.44 1.31
C VAL A 25 8.91 0.51 2.60
N ASP A 26 9.59 0.83 3.70
CA ASP A 26 8.96 1.06 5.00
C ASP A 26 9.78 2.07 5.81
N LEU A 27 9.15 2.78 6.74
CA LEU A 27 9.82 3.73 7.63
C LEU A 27 10.50 3.04 8.84
N SER A 28 10.17 1.78 9.12
CA SER A 28 10.70 1.01 10.23
C SER A 28 11.96 0.23 9.84
N THR A 29 13.10 0.63 10.38
CA THR A 29 14.37 -0.12 10.23
C THR A 29 14.21 -1.59 10.64
N ARG A 30 13.48 -1.86 11.73
CA ARG A 30 13.24 -3.21 12.22
C ARG A 30 12.43 -4.05 11.23
N ALA A 31 11.44 -3.45 10.58
CA ALA A 31 10.63 -4.12 9.57
C ALA A 31 11.47 -4.46 8.34
N ILE A 32 12.28 -3.51 7.85
CA ILE A 32 13.17 -3.72 6.70
C ILE A 32 14.22 -4.81 6.96
N VAL A 33 14.81 -4.84 8.16
CA VAL A 33 15.76 -5.92 8.53
C VAL A 33 15.07 -7.29 8.49
N ALA A 34 13.86 -7.39 9.05
CA ALA A 34 13.10 -8.63 9.02
C ALA A 34 12.69 -9.04 7.60
N ALA A 35 12.30 -8.08 6.76
CA ALA A 35 11.95 -8.34 5.36
C ALA A 35 13.14 -8.88 4.55
N LYS A 36 14.33 -8.27 4.72
CA LYS A 36 15.57 -8.74 4.07
C LYS A 36 15.95 -10.15 4.50
N ALA A 37 15.90 -10.46 5.81
CA ALA A 37 16.19 -11.79 6.31
C ALA A 37 15.26 -12.86 5.71
N LYS A 38 13.96 -12.58 5.60
CA LYS A 38 12.99 -13.50 4.96
C LYS A 38 13.23 -13.67 3.46
N ALA A 39 13.64 -12.60 2.76
CA ALA A 39 13.97 -12.70 1.35
C ALA A 39 15.21 -13.59 1.12
N GLU A 40 16.22 -13.43 1.95
CA GLU A 40 17.42 -14.27 1.93
C GLU A 40 17.08 -15.75 2.22
N GLU A 41 16.31 -16.02 3.28
CA GLU A 41 15.85 -17.38 3.63
C GLU A 41 15.08 -18.07 2.48
N ARG A 42 14.32 -17.29 1.70
CA ARG A 42 13.51 -17.78 0.56
C ARG A 42 14.24 -17.68 -0.79
N GLU A 43 15.50 -17.29 -0.79
CA GLU A 43 16.32 -17.09 -2.00
C GLU A 43 15.68 -16.13 -3.03
N LEU A 44 14.97 -15.09 -2.52
CA LEU A 44 14.29 -14.09 -3.36
C LEU A 44 15.09 -12.80 -3.47
N LYS A 45 15.16 -12.25 -4.67
CA LYS A 45 15.81 -10.95 -4.93
C LYS A 45 14.77 -9.83 -4.86
N ILE A 46 14.73 -9.12 -3.75
CA ILE A 46 13.85 -7.98 -3.52
C ILE A 46 14.66 -6.81 -2.98
N ASP A 47 14.44 -5.62 -3.51
CA ASP A 47 15.09 -4.39 -3.06
C ASP A 47 14.27 -3.78 -1.91
N PHE A 48 14.63 -4.07 -0.66
CA PHE A 48 14.00 -3.47 0.52
C PHE A 48 14.79 -2.25 0.99
N ARG A 49 14.09 -1.10 1.11
CA ARG A 49 14.67 0.20 1.49
C ARG A 49 13.94 0.84 2.66
N LEU A 50 14.71 1.50 3.52
CA LEU A 50 14.16 2.43 4.51
C LEU A 50 13.76 3.71 3.76
N ALA A 51 12.46 4.06 3.77
CA ALA A 51 11.99 5.27 3.10
C ALA A 51 10.69 5.78 3.70
N ASN A 52 10.47 7.09 3.57
CA ASN A 52 9.20 7.74 3.92
C ASN A 52 8.27 7.70 2.70
N ALA A 53 7.09 7.11 2.86
CA ALA A 53 6.08 7.01 1.81
C ALA A 53 5.55 8.37 1.31
N LEU A 54 5.72 9.43 2.09
CA LEU A 54 5.33 10.80 1.71
C LEU A 54 6.42 11.53 0.90
N SER A 55 7.62 10.95 0.77
CA SER A 55 8.75 11.55 0.04
C SER A 55 9.68 10.43 -0.43
N LEU A 56 9.29 9.74 -1.48
CA LEU A 56 10.02 8.60 -2.04
C LEU A 56 11.18 9.07 -2.92
N GLU A 57 12.37 8.53 -2.68
CA GLU A 57 13.59 8.86 -3.45
C GLU A 57 13.66 8.05 -4.76
N PHE A 58 12.57 8.01 -5.51
CA PHE A 58 12.51 7.39 -6.82
C PHE A 58 12.20 8.43 -7.90
N GLN A 59 12.69 8.17 -9.10
CA GLN A 59 12.35 8.97 -10.29
C GLN A 59 10.84 8.85 -10.59
N SER A 60 10.27 9.91 -11.14
CA SER A 60 8.89 9.89 -11.62
C SER A 60 8.70 8.80 -12.68
N GLY A 61 7.58 8.10 -12.62
CA GLY A 61 7.26 7.05 -13.59
C GLY A 61 8.08 5.76 -13.45
N ARG A 62 8.71 5.52 -12.30
CA ARG A 62 9.60 4.37 -12.07
C ARG A 62 8.88 3.02 -12.05
N PHE A 63 7.63 2.99 -11.60
CA PHE A 63 6.90 1.75 -11.35
C PHE A 63 5.65 1.62 -12.21
N ASP A 64 5.42 0.42 -12.76
CA ASP A 64 4.17 0.12 -13.48
C ASP A 64 2.99 -0.04 -12.51
N ASN A 65 3.25 -0.56 -11.32
CA ASN A 65 2.22 -0.76 -10.30
C ASN A 65 2.77 -0.48 -8.89
N ALA A 66 1.88 -0.06 -7.99
CA ALA A 66 2.15 0.05 -6.56
C ALA A 66 1.04 -0.64 -5.75
N ILE A 67 1.42 -1.24 -4.64
CA ILE A 67 0.49 -1.81 -3.66
C ILE A 67 0.68 -1.15 -2.30
N ASP A 68 -0.41 -1.04 -1.56
CA ASP A 68 -0.48 -0.61 -0.16
C ASP A 68 -1.42 -1.56 0.60
N SER A 69 -0.91 -2.18 1.63
CA SER A 69 -1.73 -3.03 2.50
C SER A 69 -1.60 -2.59 3.96
N GLY A 70 -2.46 -1.64 4.35
CA GLY A 70 -2.51 -1.18 5.73
C GLY A 70 -1.69 0.06 6.06
N LEU A 71 -1.21 0.81 5.08
CA LEU A 71 -0.51 2.07 5.29
C LEU A 71 -1.45 3.28 5.23
N PHE A 72 -2.30 3.38 4.20
CA PHE A 72 -3.15 4.55 3.95
C PHE A 72 -3.99 4.98 5.15
N HIS A 73 -4.54 4.02 5.89
CA HIS A 73 -5.38 4.30 7.07
C HIS A 73 -4.58 4.80 8.31
N THR A 74 -3.26 4.87 8.23
CA THR A 74 -2.41 5.43 9.29
C THR A 74 -2.16 6.93 9.15
N PHE A 75 -2.43 7.49 7.98
CA PHE A 75 -2.15 8.89 7.66
C PHE A 75 -3.21 9.86 8.19
N THR A 76 -2.77 11.09 8.47
CA THR A 76 -3.66 12.24 8.66
C THR A 76 -4.31 12.64 7.33
N ASP A 77 -5.34 13.51 7.37
CA ASP A 77 -6.01 13.96 6.14
C ASP A 77 -5.04 14.67 5.18
N ASN A 78 -4.15 15.49 5.70
CA ASN A 78 -3.15 16.19 4.87
C ASN A 78 -2.12 15.21 4.30
N ASP A 79 -1.65 14.25 5.08
CA ASP A 79 -0.67 13.25 4.64
C ASP A 79 -1.25 12.35 3.54
N ARG A 80 -2.55 12.04 3.57
CA ARG A 80 -3.21 11.27 2.51
C ARG A 80 -3.15 11.93 1.15
N ILE A 81 -3.34 13.26 1.11
CA ILE A 81 -3.23 14.04 -0.13
C ILE A 81 -1.79 13.97 -0.63
N SER A 82 -0.81 14.23 0.25
CA SER A 82 0.61 14.15 -0.09
C SER A 82 1.01 12.76 -0.58
N PHE A 83 0.51 11.72 0.10
CA PHE A 83 0.72 10.32 -0.29
C PHE A 83 0.16 10.01 -1.67
N ALA A 84 -1.07 10.42 -1.97
CA ALA A 84 -1.68 10.19 -3.29
C ALA A 84 -0.87 10.86 -4.41
N HIS A 85 -0.37 12.08 -4.19
CA HIS A 85 0.52 12.76 -5.13
C HIS A 85 1.84 12.01 -5.31
N GLU A 86 2.42 11.51 -4.23
CA GLU A 86 3.70 10.81 -4.29
C GLU A 86 3.57 9.46 -5.02
N ILE A 87 2.51 8.70 -4.75
CA ILE A 87 2.20 7.47 -5.49
C ILE A 87 1.96 7.77 -6.98
N ALA A 88 1.18 8.81 -7.29
CA ALA A 88 0.97 9.22 -8.68
C ALA A 88 2.29 9.62 -9.36
N ARG A 89 3.19 10.28 -8.65
CA ARG A 89 4.49 10.72 -9.18
C ARG A 89 5.36 9.52 -9.55
N VAL A 90 5.48 8.52 -8.68
CA VAL A 90 6.38 7.38 -8.91
C VAL A 90 5.82 6.32 -9.86
N LEU A 91 4.50 6.32 -10.09
CA LEU A 91 3.87 5.44 -11.08
C LEU A 91 4.07 5.96 -12.50
N ALA A 92 4.30 5.04 -13.44
CA ALA A 92 4.27 5.29 -14.88
C ALA A 92 2.88 5.79 -15.31
N GLY A 93 2.77 6.36 -16.52
CA GLY A 93 1.47 6.68 -17.12
C GLY A 93 0.62 5.41 -17.25
N ASN A 94 -0.66 5.48 -16.88
CA ASN A 94 -1.57 4.33 -16.75
C ASN A 94 -1.14 3.26 -15.72
N GLY A 95 -0.20 3.57 -14.83
CA GLY A 95 0.24 2.67 -13.76
C GLY A 95 -0.89 2.35 -12.79
N GLY A 96 -0.92 1.10 -12.31
CA GLY A 96 -1.93 0.59 -11.38
C GLY A 96 -1.58 0.87 -9.91
N TYR A 97 -2.58 1.26 -9.13
CA TYR A 97 -2.49 1.35 -7.68
C TYR A 97 -3.54 0.45 -7.03
N PHE A 98 -3.10 -0.40 -6.09
CA PHE A 98 -3.94 -1.34 -5.36
C PHE A 98 -3.77 -1.13 -3.87
N MET A 99 -4.87 -0.87 -3.16
CA MET A 99 -4.84 -0.55 -1.74
C MET A 99 -5.82 -1.41 -0.96
N LEU A 100 -5.40 -1.88 0.22
CA LEU A 100 -6.25 -2.48 1.23
C LEU A 100 -6.18 -1.63 2.50
N CYS A 101 -7.31 -1.05 2.94
CA CYS A 101 -7.39 -0.26 4.16
C CYS A 101 -8.60 -0.65 5.00
N PHE A 102 -8.56 -0.41 6.33
CA PHE A 102 -9.72 -0.62 7.20
C PHE A 102 -10.90 0.25 6.77
N SER A 103 -12.09 -0.37 6.66
CA SER A 103 -13.32 0.30 6.29
C SER A 103 -14.05 0.88 7.51
N ASP A 104 -14.88 1.90 7.27
CA ASP A 104 -15.81 2.45 8.26
C ASP A 104 -16.87 1.45 8.75
N LYS A 105 -17.01 0.32 8.04
CA LYS A 105 -17.88 -0.81 8.44
C LYS A 105 -17.26 -1.71 9.51
N GLU A 106 -16.00 -1.51 9.88
CA GLU A 106 -15.36 -2.30 10.93
C GLU A 106 -15.88 -1.87 12.30
N PRO A 107 -16.41 -2.80 13.13
CA PRO A 107 -16.82 -2.49 14.50
C PRO A 107 -15.65 -1.97 15.32
N THR A 108 -15.82 -0.83 16.00
CA THR A 108 -14.72 -0.04 16.57
C THR A 108 -14.41 -0.32 18.04
N ASN A 109 -14.72 -1.47 18.58
CA ASN A 109 -14.50 -1.75 20.02
C ASN A 109 -13.03 -2.02 20.38
N TRP A 110 -12.13 -2.02 19.44
CA TRP A 110 -10.70 -2.18 19.64
C TRP A 110 -9.95 -0.95 19.11
N GLY A 111 -9.02 -0.44 19.90
CA GLY A 111 -8.13 0.62 19.46
C GLY A 111 -7.36 0.14 18.24
N GLY A 112 -7.35 0.93 17.20
CA GLY A 112 -6.70 0.54 15.96
C GLY A 112 -6.55 1.73 15.02
N PRO A 113 -6.04 1.50 13.82
CA PRO A 113 -5.93 2.54 12.82
C PRO A 113 -7.29 3.14 12.48
N ARG A 114 -7.27 4.32 11.89
CA ARG A 114 -8.45 5.02 11.43
C ARG A 114 -9.29 4.17 10.48
N ARG A 115 -10.60 4.30 10.55
CA ARG A 115 -11.56 3.72 9.62
C ARG A 115 -11.77 4.68 8.46
N ILE A 116 -11.74 4.14 7.24
CA ILE A 116 -11.78 4.93 6.01
C ILE A 116 -13.13 4.71 5.34
N THR A 117 -13.79 5.78 4.92
CA THR A 117 -14.99 5.71 4.09
C THR A 117 -14.64 5.60 2.60
N LYS A 118 -15.57 5.13 1.78
CA LYS A 118 -15.40 5.14 0.31
C LYS A 118 -15.24 6.56 -0.22
N GLU A 119 -15.98 7.51 0.35
CA GLU A 119 -15.91 8.93 -0.01
C GLU A 119 -14.53 9.53 0.24
N GLU A 120 -13.87 9.20 1.36
CA GLU A 120 -12.50 9.62 1.64
C GLU A 120 -11.51 9.06 0.61
N ILE A 121 -11.68 7.80 0.17
CA ILE A 121 -10.87 7.20 -0.90
C ILE A 121 -11.09 7.95 -2.22
N GLU A 122 -12.35 8.13 -2.60
CA GLU A 122 -12.71 8.82 -3.84
C GLU A 122 -12.19 10.25 -3.86
N THR A 123 -12.41 11.01 -2.79
CA THR A 123 -11.94 12.41 -2.68
C THR A 123 -10.42 12.52 -2.77
N THR A 124 -9.70 11.57 -2.16
CA THR A 124 -8.23 11.58 -2.14
C THR A 124 -7.63 11.22 -3.50
N PHE A 125 -8.15 10.18 -4.15
CA PHE A 125 -7.50 9.60 -5.32
C PHE A 125 -8.08 10.06 -6.66
N SER A 126 -9.37 10.42 -6.74
CA SER A 126 -10.00 10.81 -8.02
C SER A 126 -9.35 12.00 -8.73
N PRO A 127 -8.71 12.98 -8.08
CA PRO A 127 -7.98 14.01 -8.80
C PRO A 127 -6.85 13.49 -9.70
N LEU A 128 -6.18 12.40 -9.28
CA LEU A 128 -4.97 11.87 -9.90
C LEU A 128 -5.16 10.50 -10.57
N PHE A 129 -6.22 9.78 -10.18
CA PHE A 129 -6.49 8.41 -10.62
C PHE A 129 -7.92 8.24 -11.14
N ASN A 130 -8.09 7.30 -12.06
CA ASN A 130 -9.39 6.71 -12.38
C ASN A 130 -9.60 5.53 -11.43
N ILE A 131 -10.59 5.59 -10.56
CA ILE A 131 -10.92 4.51 -9.64
C ILE A 131 -11.66 3.42 -10.41
N ASN A 132 -11.10 2.23 -10.49
CA ASN A 132 -11.68 1.10 -11.20
C ASN A 132 -12.76 0.43 -10.34
N TYR A 133 -12.47 0.25 -9.03
CA TYR A 133 -13.43 -0.25 -8.04
C TYR A 133 -12.97 0.05 -6.61
N ILE A 134 -13.97 0.09 -5.70
CA ILE A 134 -13.80 0.01 -4.25
C ILE A 134 -14.73 -1.09 -3.76
N LYS A 135 -14.17 -2.24 -3.36
CA LYS A 135 -14.91 -3.44 -2.94
C LYS A 135 -14.76 -3.70 -1.46
N ASP A 136 -15.80 -4.25 -0.85
CA ASP A 136 -15.71 -4.80 0.51
C ASP A 136 -14.73 -5.97 0.52
N ALA A 137 -13.85 -5.98 1.51
CA ALA A 137 -12.80 -6.96 1.69
C ALA A 137 -12.52 -7.19 3.19
N TYR A 138 -11.53 -8.02 3.49
CA TYR A 138 -11.13 -8.29 4.87
C TYR A 138 -9.62 -8.40 4.97
N PHE A 139 -9.05 -7.82 6.05
CA PHE A 139 -7.72 -8.20 6.47
C PHE A 139 -7.76 -9.57 7.15
N ALA A 140 -6.91 -10.49 6.74
CA ALA A 140 -6.65 -11.70 7.51
C ALA A 140 -5.91 -11.30 8.79
N THR A 141 -6.55 -11.48 9.95
CA THR A 141 -5.93 -11.18 11.25
C THR A 141 -5.93 -12.42 12.12
N ARG A 142 -4.92 -12.52 13.00
CA ARG A 142 -4.87 -13.57 14.03
C ARG A 142 -5.64 -13.21 15.30
N ILE A 143 -6.11 -11.96 15.38
CA ILE A 143 -6.75 -11.39 16.59
C ILE A 143 -8.28 -11.58 16.54
N HIS A 144 -8.85 -11.60 15.35
CA HIS A 144 -10.29 -11.74 15.12
C HIS A 144 -10.58 -12.89 14.17
N ASN A 145 -11.44 -13.82 14.57
CA ASN A 145 -11.79 -15.02 13.81
C ASN A 145 -12.37 -14.73 12.40
N ASN A 146 -12.92 -13.53 12.19
CA ASN A 146 -13.54 -13.11 10.92
C ASN A 146 -12.71 -12.05 10.17
N GLY A 147 -11.46 -11.80 10.58
CA GLY A 147 -10.65 -10.73 10.01
C GLY A 147 -11.15 -9.33 10.35
N GLY A 148 -10.50 -8.31 9.85
CA GLY A 148 -10.92 -6.91 9.95
C GLY A 148 -11.57 -6.44 8.66
N ARG A 149 -12.76 -5.81 8.72
CA ARG A 149 -13.44 -5.29 7.53
C ARG A 149 -12.60 -4.21 6.86
N ALA A 150 -12.45 -4.32 5.57
CA ALA A 150 -11.58 -3.47 4.76
C ALA A 150 -12.25 -3.07 3.45
N TYR A 151 -11.65 -2.09 2.77
CA TYR A 151 -11.89 -1.82 1.36
C TYR A 151 -10.66 -2.20 0.55
N LEU A 152 -10.90 -2.98 -0.52
CA LEU A 152 -9.94 -3.21 -1.58
C LEU A 152 -10.23 -2.23 -2.71
N THR A 153 -9.28 -1.35 -2.98
CA THR A 153 -9.35 -0.35 -4.03
C THR A 153 -8.39 -0.70 -5.15
N SER A 154 -8.85 -0.57 -6.39
CA SER A 154 -7.99 -0.54 -7.57
C SER A 154 -8.20 0.77 -8.31
N ALA A 155 -7.11 1.40 -8.69
CA ALA A 155 -7.12 2.66 -9.40
C ALA A 155 -6.01 2.69 -10.46
N THR A 156 -6.23 3.44 -11.54
CA THR A 156 -5.27 3.63 -12.63
C THR A 156 -4.87 5.10 -12.69
N LYS A 157 -3.56 5.38 -12.68
CA LYS A 157 -3.06 6.75 -12.78
C LYS A 157 -3.55 7.41 -14.07
N LYS A 158 -4.08 8.63 -13.96
CA LYS A 158 -4.43 9.46 -15.11
C LYS A 158 -3.16 9.88 -15.86
N VAL A 159 -3.23 9.89 -17.18
CA VAL A 159 -2.23 10.54 -18.03
C VAL A 159 -2.65 12.00 -18.12
N LEU A 160 -1.89 12.87 -17.48
CA LEU A 160 -2.07 14.33 -17.52
C LEU A 160 -1.27 14.89 -18.68
#